data_7f4e65d2dae2c7c11f23c5287139258f
#
_entry.id   7f4e65d2dae2c7c11f23c5287139258f
#
_cell.length_a   1.000
_cell.length_b   1.000
_cell.length_c   1.000
_cell.angle_alpha   90.00
_cell.angle_beta   90.00
_cell.angle_gamma   90.00
#
_symmetry.space_group_name_H-M   'P 1'
#
loop_
_entity.id
_entity.type
_entity.pdbx_description
1 polymer ?
#
loop_
_entity_poly.entity_id
_entity_poly.type
_entity_poly.pdbx_seq_one_letter_code
_entity_poly.pdbx_strand_id
1 'polypeptide(L)'
;MSDTRVQTRGGRLQMPRSRGAASGFLLILLGAWGALVPFVGPYFDFAFTPDTEWTWTIARGWLEVLPGVATVLGGLLLLTSGNRATAMLGGWLTVLAGAWFVVGRALAGPLAIGDVGAPVAATDVKRVWLDLTYFYGLGALIIFLGALALGRVSVRSARDIAYVQRPVAPYAEQRHVAAAQPQPAPSEEVTEIQPTGEERPRGWRNMFGGRGRRLAHR
;
A
#
# COMPACT_ATOMS: atom_id res chain seq x y z
N MET A 1 36.66 -31.67 0.55
CA MET A 1 36.25 -30.38 1.11
C MET A 1 35.11 -29.85 0.25
N SER A 2 33.87 -30.08 0.65
CA SER A 2 32.69 -29.68 -0.09
C SER A 2 32.39 -28.23 0.27
N ASP A 3 32.63 -27.34 -0.69
CA ASP A 3 32.41 -25.90 -0.56
C ASP A 3 30.87 -25.66 -0.53
N THR A 4 30.30 -25.67 0.65
CA THR A 4 28.86 -25.37 0.87
C THR A 4 28.67 -23.87 0.66
N ARG A 5 28.53 -23.45 -0.59
CA ARG A 5 28.14 -22.07 -0.92
C ARG A 5 26.80 -21.80 -0.33
N VAL A 6 26.75 -21.11 0.80
CA VAL A 6 25.53 -20.56 1.38
C VAL A 6 24.93 -19.60 0.35
N GLN A 7 23.90 -20.07 -0.35
CA GLN A 7 23.13 -19.20 -1.24
C GLN A 7 22.37 -18.19 -0.38
N THR A 8 22.89 -16.98 -0.28
CA THR A 8 22.19 -15.89 0.38
C THR A 8 21.02 -15.42 -0.49
N ARG A 9 19.85 -15.29 0.13
CA ARG A 9 18.64 -14.84 -0.52
C ARG A 9 18.76 -13.35 -0.84
N GLY A 10 19.20 -13.04 -2.05
CA GLY A 10 19.02 -11.72 -2.62
C GLY A 10 20.20 -10.78 -2.62
N GLY A 11 20.29 -10.04 -3.71
CA GLY A 11 21.22 -8.94 -3.91
C GLY A 11 20.87 -7.70 -3.07
N ARG A 12 21.74 -6.70 -3.11
CA ARG A 12 21.63 -5.41 -2.37
C ARG A 12 20.33 -4.63 -2.58
N LEU A 13 19.53 -5.00 -3.58
CA LEU A 13 18.30 -4.30 -3.98
C LEU A 13 17.01 -4.94 -3.45
N GLN A 14 17.07 -6.13 -2.83
CA GLN A 14 15.87 -6.79 -2.31
C GLN A 14 15.43 -6.16 -0.99
N MET A 15 14.11 -5.97 -0.85
CA MET A 15 13.49 -5.44 0.35
C MET A 15 12.15 -6.14 0.67
N PRO A 16 11.69 -6.11 1.94
CA PRO A 16 10.36 -6.59 2.29
C PRO A 16 9.28 -5.72 1.62
N ARG A 17 8.31 -6.34 0.93
CA ARG A 17 7.20 -5.67 0.24
C ARG A 17 6.34 -4.78 1.14
N SER A 18 6.32 -5.05 2.45
CA SER A 18 5.50 -4.29 3.41
C SER A 18 5.88 -2.83 3.58
N ARG A 19 7.08 -2.40 3.17
CA ARG A 19 7.56 -1.03 3.40
C ARG A 19 6.88 0.04 2.56
N GLY A 20 6.52 -0.30 1.33
CA GLY A 20 5.83 0.61 0.41
C GLY A 20 4.32 0.40 0.38
N ALA A 21 3.81 -0.70 0.95
CA ALA A 21 2.45 -1.17 0.72
C ALA A 21 1.38 -0.16 1.15
N ALA A 22 1.46 0.37 2.37
CA ALA A 22 0.45 1.32 2.86
C ALA A 22 0.45 2.63 2.06
N SER A 23 1.63 3.21 1.82
CA SER A 23 1.74 4.43 1.01
C SER A 23 1.34 4.16 -0.45
N GLY A 24 1.74 3.02 -1.02
CA GLY A 24 1.37 2.62 -2.37
C GLY A 24 -0.14 2.46 -2.53
N PHE A 25 -0.82 1.83 -1.58
CA PHE A 25 -2.27 1.69 -1.60
C PHE A 25 -2.99 3.04 -1.54
N LEU A 26 -2.59 3.93 -0.62
CA LEU A 26 -3.17 5.28 -0.53
C LEU A 26 -2.93 6.10 -1.80
N LEU A 27 -1.74 6.00 -2.42
CA LEU A 27 -1.43 6.66 -3.67
C LEU A 27 -2.27 6.14 -4.83
N ILE A 28 -2.59 4.85 -4.88
CA ILE A 28 -3.52 4.29 -5.88
C ILE A 28 -4.90 4.91 -5.72
N LEU A 29 -5.42 5.01 -4.50
CA LEU A 29 -6.73 5.63 -4.25
C LEU A 29 -6.75 7.11 -4.63
N LEU A 30 -5.72 7.88 -4.25
CA LEU A 30 -5.62 9.30 -4.58
C LEU A 30 -5.43 9.53 -6.08
N GLY A 31 -4.63 8.71 -6.75
CA GLY A 31 -4.43 8.79 -8.18
C GLY A 31 -5.69 8.43 -8.97
N ALA A 32 -6.41 7.39 -8.54
CA ALA A 32 -7.71 7.02 -9.12
C ALA A 32 -8.73 8.15 -8.91
N TRP A 33 -8.78 8.76 -7.72
CA TRP A 33 -9.61 9.93 -7.48
C TRP A 33 -9.25 11.07 -8.44
N GLY A 34 -7.98 11.47 -8.52
CA GLY A 34 -7.54 12.57 -9.39
C GLY A 34 -7.82 12.34 -10.87
N ALA A 35 -7.77 11.07 -11.35
CA ALA A 35 -8.09 10.73 -12.73
C ALA A 35 -9.60 10.69 -13.00
N LEU A 36 -10.44 10.35 -12.02
CA LEU A 36 -11.86 10.10 -12.20
C LEU A 36 -12.75 11.29 -11.79
N VAL A 37 -12.28 12.12 -10.86
CA VAL A 37 -13.08 13.23 -10.31
C VAL A 37 -13.61 14.18 -11.39
N PRO A 38 -12.88 14.52 -12.50
CA PRO A 38 -13.42 15.40 -13.51
C PRO A 38 -14.60 14.81 -14.31
N PHE A 39 -14.78 13.49 -14.27
CA PHE A 39 -15.87 12.79 -14.95
C PHE A 39 -17.06 12.49 -14.02
N VAL A 40 -16.75 12.21 -12.76
CA VAL A 40 -17.76 11.80 -11.76
C VAL A 40 -18.27 12.99 -10.95
N GLY A 41 -17.44 14.02 -10.77
CA GLY A 41 -17.78 15.21 -9.99
C GLY A 41 -19.07 15.92 -10.42
N PRO A 42 -19.38 16.07 -11.72
CA PRO A 42 -20.61 16.70 -12.16
C PRO A 42 -21.89 16.05 -11.62
N TYR A 43 -21.92 14.74 -11.36
CA TYR A 43 -23.06 14.04 -10.76
C TYR A 43 -23.42 14.53 -9.35
N PHE A 44 -22.45 15.16 -8.67
CA PHE A 44 -22.58 15.60 -7.28
C PHE A 44 -22.50 17.13 -7.15
N ASP A 45 -22.70 17.88 -8.25
CA ASP A 45 -22.49 19.33 -8.27
C ASP A 45 -21.08 19.72 -7.74
N PHE A 46 -20.08 18.93 -8.07
CA PHE A 46 -18.70 19.08 -7.63
C PHE A 46 -17.76 19.05 -8.84
N ALA A 47 -17.75 20.12 -9.64
CA ALA A 47 -17.08 20.14 -10.93
C ALA A 47 -16.41 21.47 -11.28
N PHE A 48 -15.56 21.40 -12.30
CA PHE A 48 -15.05 22.52 -13.06
C PHE A 48 -15.78 22.61 -14.40
N THR A 49 -15.87 23.82 -15.00
CA THR A 49 -16.50 24.00 -16.33
C THR A 49 -15.68 23.31 -17.42
N PRO A 50 -16.33 22.65 -18.42
CA PRO A 50 -17.77 22.45 -18.55
C PRO A 50 -18.31 21.45 -17.54
N ASP A 51 -19.41 21.81 -16.87
CA ASP A 51 -20.10 21.01 -15.85
C ASP A 51 -21.01 19.97 -16.53
N THR A 52 -20.38 19.07 -17.28
CA THR A 52 -21.06 17.98 -17.98
C THR A 52 -20.31 16.68 -17.75
N GLU A 53 -21.08 15.61 -17.52
CA GLU A 53 -20.54 14.30 -17.22
C GLU A 53 -19.77 13.76 -18.42
N TRP A 54 -18.71 13.00 -18.14
CA TRP A 54 -17.91 12.31 -19.13
C TRP A 54 -17.37 13.16 -20.29
N THR A 55 -17.32 14.48 -20.12
CA THR A 55 -16.78 15.38 -21.13
C THR A 55 -15.26 15.33 -21.14
N TRP A 56 -14.70 14.91 -22.26
CA TRP A 56 -13.26 14.89 -22.48
C TRP A 56 -12.78 16.23 -23.02
N THR A 57 -11.76 16.80 -22.41
CA THR A 57 -10.99 17.92 -22.95
C THR A 57 -9.49 17.61 -22.91
N ILE A 58 -8.70 18.22 -23.79
CA ILE A 58 -7.24 18.06 -23.79
C ILE A 58 -6.66 18.48 -22.44
N ALA A 59 -7.15 19.61 -21.90
CA ALA A 59 -6.71 20.12 -20.59
C ALA A 59 -6.97 19.10 -19.47
N ARG A 60 -8.17 18.48 -19.38
CA ARG A 60 -8.46 17.42 -18.42
C ARG A 60 -7.52 16.23 -18.57
N GLY A 61 -7.24 15.84 -19.81
CA GLY A 61 -6.32 14.74 -20.10
C GLY A 61 -4.92 14.99 -19.52
N TRP A 62 -4.37 16.18 -19.76
CA TRP A 62 -3.01 16.50 -19.32
C TRP A 62 -2.88 16.93 -17.86
N LEU A 63 -3.87 17.61 -17.32
CA LEU A 63 -3.77 18.24 -15.99
C LEU A 63 -4.37 17.39 -14.86
N GLU A 64 -5.25 16.44 -15.18
CA GLU A 64 -5.97 15.61 -14.20
C GLU A 64 -5.74 14.12 -14.44
N VAL A 65 -6.06 13.62 -15.65
CA VAL A 65 -5.99 12.18 -15.94
C VAL A 65 -4.55 11.68 -15.96
N LEU A 66 -3.66 12.35 -16.68
CA LEU A 66 -2.26 11.94 -16.80
C LEU A 66 -1.55 11.87 -15.44
N PRO A 67 -1.56 12.90 -14.58
CA PRO A 67 -0.91 12.79 -13.27
C PRO A 67 -1.64 11.82 -12.34
N GLY A 68 -2.96 11.66 -12.46
CA GLY A 68 -3.72 10.64 -11.73
C GLY A 68 -3.28 9.23 -12.08
N VAL A 69 -3.20 8.89 -13.37
CA VAL A 69 -2.70 7.61 -13.87
C VAL A 69 -1.24 7.38 -13.47
N ALA A 70 -0.38 8.40 -13.60
CA ALA A 70 1.02 8.31 -13.17
C ALA A 70 1.13 8.02 -11.66
N THR A 71 0.26 8.63 -10.83
CA THR A 71 0.19 8.36 -9.39
C THR A 71 -0.25 6.92 -9.11
N VAL A 72 -1.26 6.41 -9.82
CA VAL A 72 -1.69 5.00 -9.70
C VAL A 72 -0.55 4.05 -10.06
N LEU A 73 0.12 4.28 -11.17
CA LEU A 73 1.26 3.45 -11.61
C LEU A 73 2.39 3.47 -10.59
N GLY A 74 2.75 4.65 -10.09
CA GLY A 74 3.76 4.79 -9.04
C GLY A 74 3.36 4.09 -7.74
N GLY A 75 2.09 4.20 -7.35
CA GLY A 75 1.51 3.48 -6.21
C GLY A 75 1.55 1.96 -6.37
N LEU A 76 1.25 1.44 -7.57
CA LEU A 76 1.36 0.03 -7.91
C LEU A 76 2.80 -0.47 -7.84
N LEU A 77 3.77 0.30 -8.35
CA LEU A 77 5.18 -0.02 -8.24
C LEU A 77 5.63 -0.09 -6.78
N LEU A 78 5.18 0.83 -5.93
CA LEU A 78 5.45 0.81 -4.50
C LEU A 78 4.81 -0.38 -3.79
N LEU A 79 3.58 -0.75 -4.16
CA LEU A 79 2.80 -1.81 -3.53
C LEU A 79 3.37 -3.20 -3.87
N THR A 80 3.72 -3.42 -5.14
CA THR A 80 4.08 -4.75 -5.67
C THR A 80 5.57 -5.05 -5.64
N SER A 81 6.41 -4.00 -5.59
CA SER A 81 7.85 -4.16 -5.76
C SER A 81 8.54 -4.81 -4.57
N GLY A 82 9.29 -5.89 -4.83
CA GLY A 82 10.31 -6.45 -3.95
C GLY A 82 11.71 -5.90 -4.22
N ASN A 83 11.85 -5.01 -5.22
CA ASN A 83 13.11 -4.40 -5.63
C ASN A 83 13.12 -2.92 -5.25
N ARG A 84 14.18 -2.50 -4.56
CA ARG A 84 14.35 -1.13 -4.09
C ARG A 84 14.39 -0.11 -5.23
N ALA A 85 15.04 -0.42 -6.35
CA ALA A 85 15.12 0.49 -7.49
C ALA A 85 13.74 0.76 -8.09
N THR A 86 12.92 -0.29 -8.28
CA THR A 86 11.56 -0.16 -8.80
C THR A 86 10.65 0.60 -7.82
N ALA A 87 10.79 0.38 -6.52
CA ALA A 87 10.06 1.13 -5.52
C ALA A 87 10.46 2.61 -5.48
N MET A 88 11.75 2.92 -5.63
CA MET A 88 12.22 4.30 -5.74
C MET A 88 11.68 4.98 -7.00
N LEU A 89 11.68 4.29 -8.15
CA LEU A 89 11.07 4.80 -9.38
C LEU A 89 9.58 5.12 -9.15
N GLY A 90 8.82 4.21 -8.51
CA GLY A 90 7.42 4.45 -8.16
C GLY A 90 7.23 5.67 -7.26
N GLY A 91 8.08 5.82 -6.24
CA GLY A 91 8.05 6.99 -5.36
C GLY A 91 8.34 8.31 -6.08
N TRP A 92 9.35 8.36 -6.94
CA TRP A 92 9.64 9.55 -7.75
C TRP A 92 8.53 9.87 -8.74
N LEU A 93 7.95 8.85 -9.38
CA LEU A 93 6.83 9.03 -10.30
C LEU A 93 5.62 9.67 -9.59
N THR A 94 5.30 9.23 -8.37
CA THR A 94 4.21 9.83 -7.59
C THR A 94 4.52 11.26 -7.15
N VAL A 95 5.75 11.56 -6.73
CA VAL A 95 6.14 12.92 -6.34
C VAL A 95 6.03 13.88 -7.54
N LEU A 96 6.52 13.48 -8.71
CA LEU A 96 6.42 14.27 -9.93
C LEU A 96 4.96 14.46 -10.37
N ALA A 97 4.14 13.43 -10.30
CA ALA A 97 2.72 13.51 -10.61
C ALA A 97 1.98 14.44 -9.64
N GLY A 98 2.25 14.34 -8.34
CA GLY A 98 1.71 15.26 -7.34
C GLY A 98 2.15 16.71 -7.57
N ALA A 99 3.43 16.94 -7.91
CA ALA A 99 3.91 18.26 -8.28
C ALA A 99 3.18 18.80 -9.50
N TRP A 100 2.90 17.94 -10.48
CA TRP A 100 2.13 18.35 -11.67
C TRP A 100 0.70 18.78 -11.32
N PHE A 101 0.01 18.12 -10.40
CA PHE A 101 -1.29 18.59 -9.89
C PHE A 101 -1.20 20.00 -9.31
N VAL A 102 -0.12 20.33 -8.59
CA VAL A 102 0.06 21.64 -7.95
C VAL A 102 0.39 22.74 -8.98
N VAL A 103 1.33 22.49 -9.90
CA VAL A 103 1.88 23.54 -10.78
C VAL A 103 1.26 23.49 -12.19
N GLY A 104 0.64 22.40 -12.58
CA GLY A 104 0.17 22.16 -13.96
C GLY A 104 -0.78 23.24 -14.48
N ARG A 105 -1.71 23.71 -13.62
CA ARG A 105 -2.62 24.80 -14.00
C ARG A 105 -1.88 26.10 -14.35
N ALA A 106 -0.86 26.46 -13.58
CA ALA A 106 -0.05 27.64 -13.85
C ALA A 106 0.76 27.52 -15.15
N LEU A 107 1.15 26.28 -15.49
CA LEU A 107 1.91 25.99 -16.72
C LEU A 107 1.02 25.75 -17.94
N ALA A 108 -0.28 25.56 -17.76
CA ALA A 108 -1.20 25.22 -18.86
C ALA A 108 -1.24 26.28 -19.97
N GLY A 109 -1.26 27.55 -19.61
CA GLY A 109 -1.20 28.66 -20.57
C GLY A 109 0.10 28.70 -21.37
N PRO A 110 1.29 28.82 -20.74
CA PRO A 110 2.57 28.80 -21.43
C PRO A 110 2.83 27.55 -22.29
N LEU A 111 2.28 26.39 -21.88
CA LEU A 111 2.42 25.13 -22.62
C LEU A 111 1.33 24.92 -23.68
N ALA A 112 0.41 25.87 -23.84
CA ALA A 112 -0.73 25.76 -24.78
C ALA A 112 -1.57 24.47 -24.60
N ILE A 113 -1.67 23.96 -23.35
CA ILE A 113 -2.43 22.75 -23.02
C ILE A 113 -3.94 23.05 -23.00
N GLY A 114 -4.33 24.31 -22.83
CA GLY A 114 -5.71 24.73 -22.66
C GLY A 114 -6.04 25.04 -21.17
N ASP A 115 -7.30 25.42 -20.92
CA ASP A 115 -7.77 25.74 -19.58
C ASP A 115 -8.62 24.59 -19.01
N VAL A 116 -8.41 24.27 -17.74
CA VAL A 116 -9.26 23.31 -16.98
C VAL A 116 -10.67 23.85 -16.77
N GLY A 117 -10.83 25.16 -16.87
CA GLY A 117 -12.09 25.85 -16.55
C GLY A 117 -12.11 26.46 -15.15
N ALA A 118 -13.24 27.06 -14.83
CA ALA A 118 -13.50 27.65 -13.51
C ALA A 118 -14.27 26.68 -12.61
N PRO A 119 -14.04 26.72 -11.29
CA PRO A 119 -14.82 25.91 -10.35
C PRO A 119 -16.29 26.34 -10.34
N VAL A 120 -17.20 25.40 -10.45
CA VAL A 120 -18.66 25.62 -10.37
C VAL A 120 -19.04 25.73 -8.89
N ALA A 121 -19.02 26.94 -8.38
CA ALA A 121 -19.22 27.21 -6.96
C ALA A 121 -20.05 28.46 -6.72
N ALA A 122 -21.12 28.32 -5.95
CA ALA A 122 -21.96 29.44 -5.49
C ALA A 122 -21.35 30.17 -4.28
N THR A 123 -20.40 29.53 -3.57
CA THR A 123 -19.75 30.10 -2.38
C THR A 123 -18.25 29.98 -2.47
N ASP A 124 -17.52 30.89 -1.82
CA ASP A 124 -16.06 30.83 -1.76
C ASP A 124 -15.55 29.58 -1.05
N VAL A 125 -16.27 29.10 -0.05
CA VAL A 125 -15.95 27.85 0.65
C VAL A 125 -15.98 26.67 -0.32
N LYS A 126 -17.03 26.54 -1.15
CA LYS A 126 -17.11 25.48 -2.17
C LYS A 126 -15.99 25.60 -3.19
N ARG A 127 -15.63 26.81 -3.61
CA ARG A 127 -14.50 27.06 -4.52
C ARG A 127 -13.19 26.54 -3.96
N VAL A 128 -12.88 26.88 -2.71
CA VAL A 128 -11.67 26.39 -2.02
C VAL A 128 -11.63 24.87 -1.94
N TRP A 129 -12.76 24.22 -1.60
CA TRP A 129 -12.84 22.77 -1.57
C TRP A 129 -12.62 22.12 -2.93
N LEU A 130 -13.15 22.69 -4.01
CA LEU A 130 -12.91 22.24 -5.37
C LEU A 130 -11.42 22.36 -5.72
N ASP A 131 -10.80 23.52 -5.52
CA ASP A 131 -9.39 23.72 -5.81
C ASP A 131 -8.47 22.80 -5.00
N LEU A 132 -8.77 22.56 -3.73
CA LEU A 132 -8.02 21.65 -2.89
C LEU A 132 -8.17 20.18 -3.33
N THR A 133 -9.39 19.77 -3.63
CA THR A 133 -9.71 18.35 -3.90
C THR A 133 -9.29 17.91 -5.29
N TYR A 134 -9.30 18.83 -6.27
CA TYR A 134 -8.90 18.54 -7.64
C TYR A 134 -7.39 18.71 -7.86
N PHE A 135 -6.77 19.72 -7.24
CA PHE A 135 -5.41 20.15 -7.59
C PHE A 135 -4.48 20.29 -6.38
N TYR A 136 -4.59 21.38 -5.64
CA TYR A 136 -3.57 21.77 -4.66
C TYR A 136 -3.48 20.79 -3.47
N GLY A 137 -4.56 20.47 -2.84
CA GLY A 137 -4.58 19.58 -1.69
C GLY A 137 -4.30 18.14 -2.09
N LEU A 138 -4.90 17.69 -3.21
CA LEU A 138 -4.63 16.37 -3.78
C LEU A 138 -3.14 16.22 -4.12
N GLY A 139 -2.59 17.17 -4.87
CA GLY A 139 -1.17 17.14 -5.24
C GLY A 139 -0.23 17.20 -4.04
N ALA A 140 -0.51 18.07 -3.06
CA ALA A 140 0.29 18.16 -1.83
C ALA A 140 0.27 16.84 -1.05
N LEU A 141 -0.88 16.17 -0.94
CA LEU A 141 -1.02 14.90 -0.25
C LEU A 141 -0.28 13.77 -1.00
N ILE A 142 -0.35 13.75 -2.33
CA ILE A 142 0.39 12.80 -3.17
C ILE A 142 1.91 13.01 -2.99
N ILE A 143 2.40 14.25 -3.02
CA ILE A 143 3.82 14.59 -2.78
C ILE A 143 4.24 14.08 -1.39
N PHE A 144 3.46 14.39 -0.36
CA PHE A 144 3.75 13.99 1.01
C PHE A 144 3.88 12.46 1.14
N LEU A 145 2.91 11.71 0.64
CA LEU A 145 2.92 10.24 0.70
C LEU A 145 4.03 9.63 -0.15
N GLY A 146 4.30 10.19 -1.33
CA GLY A 146 5.39 9.77 -2.21
C GLY A 146 6.77 10.02 -1.57
N ALA A 147 6.98 11.20 -0.99
CA ALA A 147 8.21 11.53 -0.28
C ALA A 147 8.39 10.65 0.97
N LEU A 148 7.31 10.40 1.72
CA LEU A 148 7.32 9.48 2.86
C LEU A 148 7.71 8.05 2.44
N ALA A 149 7.17 7.58 1.31
CA ALA A 149 7.51 6.28 0.75
C ALA A 149 8.99 6.23 0.32
N LEU A 150 9.49 7.26 -0.37
CA LEU A 150 10.90 7.39 -0.74
C LEU A 150 11.81 7.37 0.49
N GLY A 151 11.47 8.11 1.54
CA GLY A 151 12.21 8.11 2.79
C GLY A 151 12.29 6.71 3.41
N ARG A 152 11.17 6.00 3.49
CA ARG A 152 11.12 4.62 4.02
C ARG A 152 11.92 3.61 3.18
N VAL A 153 11.89 3.75 1.86
CA VAL A 153 12.62 2.88 0.93
C VAL A 153 14.12 3.22 0.93
N SER A 154 14.51 4.48 1.16
CA SER A 154 15.90 4.94 1.15
C SER A 154 16.70 4.42 2.34
N VAL A 155 16.09 4.30 3.50
CA VAL A 155 16.76 3.86 4.73
C VAL A 155 16.94 2.33 4.74
N ARG A 156 18.20 1.86 4.89
CA ARG A 156 18.52 0.47 5.21
C ARG A 156 18.32 0.26 6.72
N SER A 157 17.36 -0.57 7.11
CA SER A 157 17.24 -0.96 8.51
C SER A 157 18.02 -2.25 8.79
N ALA A 158 18.34 -2.48 10.08
CA ALA A 158 18.93 -3.74 10.53
C ALA A 158 18.08 -4.96 10.13
N ARG A 159 16.74 -4.79 10.00
CA ARG A 159 15.82 -5.83 9.51
C ARG A 159 16.07 -6.21 8.04
N ASP A 160 16.46 -5.27 7.19
CA ASP A 160 16.78 -5.56 5.77
C ASP A 160 18.08 -6.36 5.67
N ILE A 161 19.06 -6.01 6.50
CA ILE A 161 20.33 -6.73 6.57
C ILE A 161 20.06 -8.17 7.04
N ALA A 162 19.27 -8.33 8.10
CA ALA A 162 18.87 -9.64 8.61
C ALA A 162 18.02 -10.45 7.61
N TYR A 163 17.15 -9.79 6.83
CA TYR A 163 16.36 -10.46 5.78
C TYR A 163 17.23 -11.00 4.64
N VAL A 164 18.19 -10.20 4.18
CA VAL A 164 19.14 -10.61 3.12
C VAL A 164 20.09 -11.70 3.60
N GLN A 165 20.43 -11.72 4.90
CA GLN A 165 21.35 -12.69 5.50
C GLN A 165 20.65 -14.00 5.90
N ARG A 166 19.31 -14.12 5.81
CA ARG A 166 18.63 -15.38 6.11
C ARG A 166 19.07 -16.47 5.14
N PRO A 167 19.69 -17.56 5.63
CA PRO A 167 20.05 -18.69 4.77
C PRO A 167 18.78 -19.27 4.14
N VAL A 168 18.80 -19.48 2.84
CA VAL A 168 17.77 -20.30 2.18
C VAL A 168 18.13 -21.74 2.47
N ALA A 169 17.43 -22.40 3.39
CA ALA A 169 17.60 -23.84 3.59
C ALA A 169 17.36 -24.55 2.25
N PRO A 170 18.31 -25.38 1.75
CA PRO A 170 18.12 -26.12 0.52
C PRO A 170 16.86 -27.01 0.67
N TYR A 171 16.03 -27.06 -0.35
CA TYR A 171 14.78 -27.84 -0.36
C TYR A 171 15.02 -29.34 -0.05
N ALA A 172 16.24 -29.83 -0.32
CA ALA A 172 16.69 -31.17 0.00
C ALA A 172 16.83 -31.42 1.52
N GLU A 173 17.28 -30.44 2.29
CA GLU A 173 17.50 -30.55 3.73
C GLU A 173 16.16 -30.55 4.51
N GLN A 174 15.17 -29.79 4.04
CA GLN A 174 13.81 -29.84 4.58
C GLN A 174 13.15 -31.20 4.38
N ARG A 175 13.44 -31.87 3.26
CA ARG A 175 12.92 -33.23 2.99
C ARG A 175 13.60 -34.27 3.88
N HIS A 176 14.89 -34.13 4.18
CA HIS A 176 15.61 -35.02 5.08
C HIS A 176 15.19 -34.85 6.55
N VAL A 177 14.94 -33.63 7.01
CA VAL A 177 14.43 -33.37 8.37
C VAL A 177 13.00 -33.89 8.52
N ALA A 178 12.14 -33.71 7.52
CA ALA A 178 10.78 -34.28 7.52
C ALA A 178 10.77 -35.82 7.44
N ALA A 179 11.77 -36.43 6.75
CA ALA A 179 11.91 -37.88 6.66
C ALA A 179 12.61 -38.51 7.88
N ALA A 180 13.34 -37.69 8.66
CA ALA A 180 14.06 -38.14 9.87
C ALA A 180 13.22 -37.95 11.15
N GLN A 181 11.99 -37.44 11.06
CA GLN A 181 11.05 -37.53 12.20
C GLN A 181 10.71 -39.01 12.42
N PRO A 182 10.99 -39.59 13.60
CA PRO A 182 10.59 -40.94 13.89
C PRO A 182 9.09 -41.03 13.75
N GLN A 183 8.64 -41.85 12.81
CA GLN A 183 7.22 -42.24 12.72
C GLN A 183 6.87 -42.84 14.07
N PRO A 184 5.84 -42.36 14.80
CA PRO A 184 5.46 -43.01 16.04
C PRO A 184 5.17 -44.47 15.73
N ALA A 185 5.84 -45.37 16.47
CA ALA A 185 5.60 -46.77 16.36
C ALA A 185 4.11 -47.06 16.49
N PRO A 186 3.54 -47.98 15.71
CA PRO A 186 2.15 -48.35 15.90
C PRO A 186 2.01 -48.80 17.37
N SER A 187 1.26 -48.03 18.14
CA SER A 187 0.86 -48.36 19.49
C SER A 187 0.09 -49.69 19.41
N GLU A 188 0.63 -50.72 19.99
CA GLU A 188 -0.13 -51.96 20.26
C GLU A 188 -1.40 -51.54 21.01
N GLU A 189 -2.52 -51.87 20.41
CA GLU A 189 -3.87 -51.60 20.89
C GLU A 189 -4.10 -52.39 22.17
N VAL A 190 -3.75 -51.79 23.32
CA VAL A 190 -4.22 -52.30 24.61
C VAL A 190 -5.67 -51.87 24.70
N THR A 191 -6.56 -52.80 24.51
CA THR A 191 -8.00 -52.69 24.72
C THR A 191 -8.27 -52.42 26.20
N GLU A 192 -8.25 -51.15 26.60
CA GLU A 192 -8.72 -50.72 27.91
C GLU A 192 -10.18 -50.29 27.79
N ILE A 193 -11.04 -51.05 28.43
CA ILE A 193 -12.48 -50.85 28.53
C ILE A 193 -12.71 -49.55 29.34
N GLN A 194 -13.08 -48.45 28.69
CA GLN A 194 -13.50 -47.22 29.35
C GLN A 194 -14.97 -47.31 29.80
N PRO A 195 -15.26 -46.98 31.07
CA PRO A 195 -16.67 -46.83 31.49
C PRO A 195 -17.24 -45.50 30.96
N THR A 196 -18.42 -45.60 30.41
CA THR A 196 -19.31 -44.55 29.94
C THR A 196 -19.56 -43.50 31.01
N GLY A 197 -19.09 -42.30 30.80
CA GLY A 197 -19.33 -41.12 31.66
C GLY A 197 -19.73 -39.91 30.80
N GLU A 198 -20.87 -39.38 31.09
CA GLU A 198 -21.65 -38.33 30.43
C GLU A 198 -20.87 -37.11 29.91
N GLU A 199 -21.07 -36.78 28.65
CA GLU A 199 -20.66 -35.56 28.02
C GLU A 199 -21.48 -34.36 28.53
N ARG A 200 -20.81 -33.36 29.15
CA ARG A 200 -21.37 -32.04 29.35
C ARG A 200 -20.78 -31.08 28.33
N PRO A 201 -21.58 -30.35 27.56
CA PRO A 201 -21.09 -29.35 26.59
C PRO A 201 -20.48 -28.16 27.31
N ARG A 202 -19.20 -27.89 27.07
CA ARG A 202 -18.50 -26.70 27.55
C ARG A 202 -18.87 -25.46 26.69
N GLY A 203 -19.66 -24.58 27.29
CA GLY A 203 -20.14 -23.37 26.69
C GLY A 203 -19.01 -22.34 26.44
N TRP A 204 -19.23 -21.55 25.45
CA TRP A 204 -18.46 -20.44 24.87
C TRP A 204 -18.22 -19.21 25.79
N ARG A 205 -18.35 -19.34 27.11
CA ARG A 205 -18.41 -18.18 28.03
C ARG A 205 -17.08 -17.63 28.54
N ASN A 206 -15.91 -18.15 28.15
CA ASN A 206 -14.61 -17.71 28.67
C ASN A 206 -13.78 -16.83 27.72
N MET A 207 -14.37 -16.24 26.67
CA MET A 207 -13.62 -15.38 25.72
C MET A 207 -13.68 -13.87 26.06
N PHE A 208 -14.48 -13.46 27.03
CA PHE A 208 -14.58 -12.06 27.44
C PHE A 208 -14.69 -11.96 28.97
N GLY A 209 -13.55 -11.83 29.64
CA GLY A 209 -13.61 -11.52 31.06
C GLY A 209 -12.27 -11.63 31.77
N GLY A 210 -11.66 -10.52 32.12
CA GLY A 210 -10.58 -10.56 33.05
C GLY A 210 -9.59 -9.41 33.02
N ARG A 211 -10.06 -8.17 32.96
CA ARG A 211 -9.30 -7.03 33.49
C ARG A 211 -9.63 -6.87 34.95
N GLY A 212 -8.84 -7.47 35.83
CA GLY A 212 -8.90 -7.35 37.28
C GLY A 212 -7.68 -6.61 37.82
N ARG A 213 -7.89 -5.34 38.18
CA ARG A 213 -7.13 -4.53 39.11
C ARG A 213 -6.53 -5.34 40.26
N ARG A 214 -5.27 -5.16 40.55
CA ARG A 214 -4.74 -5.23 41.93
C ARG A 214 -4.03 -3.93 42.25
N LEU A 215 -4.75 -3.10 42.99
CA LEU A 215 -4.19 -2.15 43.93
C LEU A 215 -3.87 -2.90 45.24
N ALA A 216 -2.82 -2.46 45.90
CA ALA A 216 -2.67 -2.30 47.33
C ALA A 216 -1.47 -2.99 48.00
N HIS A 217 -0.79 -2.15 48.72
CA HIS A 217 -0.09 -2.25 50.01
C HIS A 217 1.33 -2.84 50.01
N ARG A 218 2.29 -2.10 50.14
CA ARG A 218 2.95 -1.40 51.29
C ARG A 218 4.19 -0.67 50.78
#